data_7efaa1821129ce129bc4796fd849e668
#
_entry.id   7efaa1821129ce129bc4796fd849e668
#
_cell.length_a   1.000
_cell.length_b   1.000
_cell.length_c   1.000
_cell.angle_alpha   90.00
_cell.angle_beta   90.00
_cell.angle_gamma   90.00
#
_symmetry.space_group_name_H-M   'P 1'
#
loop_
_entity.id
_entity.type
_entity.pdbx_description
1 polymer ?
#
loop_
_entity_poly.entity_id
_entity_poly.type
_entity_poly.pdbx_seq_one_letter_code
_entity_poly.pdbx_strand_id
1 'polypeptide(L)'
;ARIIPALPDEESTTDLLSYRAKYNVAGRVIYRFDKRGVGRNGKEWHRKGMMIQDSSGAMKVGGWANDWGPQYSTVNIGDTVVIANIGIDAWATEVRGEISRNSTFQIIDRI
;
A
#
# COMPACT_ATOMS: atom_id res chain seq x y z
N ALA A 1 -1.43 5.96 -10.76
CA ALA A 1 -1.88 6.60 -9.51
C ALA A 1 -1.00 7.79 -9.17
N ARG A 2 -1.62 8.87 -8.70
CA ARG A 2 -0.87 10.03 -8.22
C ARG A 2 -0.29 9.71 -6.84
N ILE A 3 0.99 10.00 -6.67
CA ILE A 3 1.71 9.78 -5.44
C ILE A 3 1.96 11.14 -4.82
N ILE A 4 1.38 11.38 -3.65
CA ILE A 4 1.46 12.66 -2.96
C ILE A 4 2.30 12.45 -1.70
N PRO A 5 3.37 13.24 -1.47
CA PRO A 5 4.15 13.11 -0.25
C PRO A 5 3.27 13.31 0.98
N ALA A 6 3.41 12.41 1.96
CA ALA A 6 2.73 12.53 3.23
C ALA A 6 3.51 13.51 4.13
N LEU A 7 2.77 14.23 4.99
CA LEU A 7 3.41 15.06 5.99
C LEU A 7 4.17 14.14 6.96
N PRO A 8 5.44 14.46 7.30
CA PRO A 8 6.17 13.64 8.24
C PRO A 8 5.56 13.73 9.64
N ASP A 9 5.49 12.58 10.31
CA ASP A 9 5.13 12.51 11.72
C ASP A 9 6.23 13.16 12.54
N GLU A 10 5.86 13.84 13.63
CA GLU A 10 6.85 14.42 14.55
C GLU A 10 7.81 13.35 15.10
N GLU A 11 7.30 12.14 15.35
CA GLU A 11 8.10 11.03 15.81
C GLU A 11 9.11 10.54 14.77
N SER A 12 8.80 10.65 13.48
CA SER A 12 9.69 10.19 12.42
C SER A 12 10.91 11.09 12.23
N THR A 13 10.90 12.30 12.77
CA THR A 13 12.03 13.22 12.67
C THR A 13 13.18 12.89 13.63
N THR A 14 12.94 12.02 14.61
CA THR A 14 13.94 11.67 15.62
C THR A 14 14.86 10.53 15.20
N ASP A 15 14.50 9.76 14.19
CA ASP A 15 15.30 8.65 13.67
C ASP A 15 15.66 8.86 12.21
N LEU A 16 16.73 9.61 11.98
CA LEU A 16 17.20 9.95 10.64
C LEU A 16 17.77 8.74 9.91
N LEU A 17 18.17 7.66 10.61
CA LEU A 17 18.77 6.48 9.98
C LEU A 17 17.73 5.55 9.39
N SER A 18 16.55 5.50 9.97
CA SER A 18 15.43 4.68 9.46
C SER A 18 14.37 5.50 8.75
N TYR A 19 14.56 6.80 8.63
CA TYR A 19 13.59 7.67 7.99
C TYR A 19 13.45 7.32 6.51
N ARG A 20 12.23 7.01 6.12
CA ARG A 20 11.85 6.86 4.71
C ARG A 20 10.70 7.81 4.43
N ALA A 21 10.78 8.49 3.28
CA ALA A 21 9.68 9.31 2.85
C ALA A 21 8.40 8.49 2.74
N LYS A 22 7.29 9.06 3.18
CA LYS A 22 5.97 8.46 3.10
C LYS A 22 5.11 9.22 2.11
N TYR A 23 4.15 8.52 1.54
CA TYR A 23 3.33 9.04 0.45
C TYR A 23 1.87 8.66 0.66
N ASN A 24 1.01 9.43 0.02
CA ASN A 24 -0.40 9.13 -0.07
C ASN A 24 -0.74 8.79 -1.52
N VAL A 25 -1.59 7.79 -1.70
CA VAL A 25 -2.05 7.38 -3.03
C VAL A 25 -3.57 7.21 -3.01
N ALA A 26 -4.18 7.41 -4.17
CA ALA A 26 -5.62 7.25 -4.33
C ALA A 26 -5.90 6.63 -5.69
N GLY A 27 -6.99 5.86 -5.78
CA GLY A 27 -7.41 5.29 -7.04
C GLY A 27 -8.54 4.31 -6.86
N ARG A 28 -9.06 3.85 -8.01
CA ARG A 28 -10.07 2.80 -8.05
C ARG A 28 -9.40 1.43 -8.01
N VAL A 29 -9.90 0.54 -7.19
CA VAL A 29 -9.41 -0.83 -7.11
C VAL A 29 -9.87 -1.58 -8.37
N ILE A 30 -8.90 -2.02 -9.18
CA ILE A 30 -9.18 -2.76 -10.42
C ILE A 30 -8.82 -4.23 -10.33
N TYR A 31 -8.02 -4.60 -9.32
CA TYR A 31 -7.59 -5.98 -9.12
C TYR A 31 -7.21 -6.18 -7.65
N ARG A 32 -7.41 -7.41 -7.16
CA ARG A 32 -7.02 -7.81 -5.80
C ARG A 32 -6.19 -9.08 -5.88
N PHE A 33 -5.21 -9.19 -5.00
CA PHE A 33 -4.41 -10.42 -4.89
C PHE A 33 -4.14 -10.78 -3.44
N ASP A 34 -4.02 -12.08 -3.21
CA ASP A 34 -3.68 -12.69 -1.93
C ASP A 34 -2.68 -13.80 -2.25
N LYS A 35 -1.44 -13.64 -1.82
CA LYS A 35 -0.35 -14.56 -2.17
C LYS A 35 0.31 -15.11 -0.92
N ARG A 36 0.56 -16.41 -0.94
CA ARG A 36 1.28 -17.11 0.12
C ARG A 36 2.46 -17.86 -0.48
N GLY A 37 3.49 -18.03 0.33
CA GLY A 37 4.66 -18.81 -0.07
C GLY A 37 5.55 -19.13 1.11
N VAL A 38 6.66 -19.77 0.80
CA VAL A 38 7.68 -20.15 1.78
C VAL A 38 8.99 -19.52 1.34
N GLY A 39 9.62 -18.76 2.25
CA GLY A 39 10.90 -18.12 1.99
C GLY A 39 12.06 -19.12 2.06
N ARG A 40 13.25 -18.65 1.67
CA ARG A 40 14.48 -19.48 1.70
C ARG A 40 14.84 -19.98 3.10
N ASN A 41 14.39 -19.28 4.13
CA ASN A 41 14.60 -19.66 5.53
C ASN A 41 13.56 -20.65 6.05
N GLY A 42 12.68 -21.18 5.19
CA GLY A 42 11.60 -22.06 5.57
C GLY A 42 10.40 -21.38 6.22
N LYS A 43 10.42 -20.06 6.38
CA LYS A 43 9.31 -19.33 6.98
C LYS A 43 8.23 -19.03 5.94
N GLU A 44 6.98 -19.22 6.34
CA GLU A 44 5.84 -18.87 5.53
C GLU A 44 5.67 -17.34 5.49
N TRP A 45 5.22 -16.86 4.33
CA TRP A 45 4.86 -15.45 4.16
C TRP A 45 3.47 -15.35 3.53
N HIS A 46 2.78 -14.27 3.85
CA HIS A 46 1.45 -13.99 3.34
C HIS A 46 1.32 -12.50 3.02
N ARG A 47 1.10 -12.20 1.74
CA ARG A 47 0.96 -10.84 1.27
C ARG A 47 -0.41 -10.64 0.64
N LYS A 48 -1.01 -9.47 0.92
CA LYS A 48 -2.28 -9.05 0.34
C LYS A 48 -2.11 -7.70 -0.32
N GLY A 49 -2.74 -7.53 -1.46
CA GLY A 49 -2.61 -6.28 -2.18
C GLY A 49 -3.65 -6.09 -3.26
N MET A 50 -3.48 -5.01 -3.99
CA MET A 50 -4.39 -4.62 -5.05
C MET A 50 -3.68 -3.77 -6.09
N MET A 51 -4.32 -3.63 -7.26
CA MET A 51 -3.97 -2.60 -8.23
C MET A 51 -4.98 -1.47 -8.08
N ILE A 52 -4.50 -0.25 -8.02
CA ILE A 52 -5.33 0.97 -8.02
C ILE A 52 -5.05 1.80 -9.26
N GLN A 53 -6.07 2.42 -9.79
CA GLN A 53 -5.99 3.16 -11.06
C GLN A 53 -6.70 4.50 -10.95
N ASP A 54 -6.11 5.50 -11.57
CA ASP A 54 -6.75 6.79 -11.83
C ASP A 54 -6.39 7.26 -13.26
N SER A 55 -6.68 8.53 -13.58
CA SER A 55 -6.37 9.07 -14.91
C SER A 55 -4.87 9.10 -15.23
N SER A 56 -4.00 9.04 -14.23
CA SER A 56 -2.54 9.05 -14.42
C SER A 56 -1.93 7.68 -14.63
N GLY A 57 -2.72 6.61 -14.41
CA GLY A 57 -2.25 5.24 -14.57
C GLY A 57 -2.61 4.34 -13.40
N ALA A 58 -2.02 3.16 -13.38
CA ALA A 58 -2.25 2.16 -12.34
C ALA A 58 -0.97 1.86 -11.58
N MET A 59 -1.11 1.50 -10.32
CA MET A 59 0.01 1.02 -9.52
C MET A 59 -0.41 -0.12 -8.60
N LYS A 60 0.55 -0.97 -8.28
CA LYS A 60 0.39 -2.04 -7.32
C LYS A 60 0.66 -1.52 -5.92
N VAL A 61 -0.23 -1.82 -4.98
CA VAL A 61 -0.03 -1.55 -3.56
C VAL A 61 -0.25 -2.84 -2.79
N GLY A 62 0.57 -3.08 -1.78
CA GLY A 62 0.44 -4.30 -1.01
C GLY A 62 1.20 -4.22 0.30
N GLY A 63 0.99 -5.22 1.13
CA GLY A 63 1.66 -5.31 2.41
C GLY A 63 1.51 -6.71 3.00
N TRP A 64 2.15 -6.89 4.15
CA TRP A 64 2.03 -8.15 4.88
C TRP A 64 0.60 -8.29 5.42
N ALA A 65 0.05 -9.49 5.33
CA ALA A 65 -1.32 -9.77 5.76
C ALA A 65 -1.59 -9.36 7.21
N ASN A 66 -0.59 -9.50 8.09
CA ASN A 66 -0.71 -9.13 9.49
C ASN A 66 -0.80 -7.62 9.70
N ASP A 67 -0.35 -6.82 8.73
CA ASP A 67 -0.31 -5.37 8.88
C ASP A 67 -1.61 -4.70 8.46
N TRP A 68 -2.35 -5.28 7.51
CA TRP A 68 -3.56 -4.64 6.99
C TRP A 68 -4.67 -5.60 6.55
N GLY A 69 -4.62 -6.85 7.00
CA GLY A 69 -5.63 -7.86 6.67
C GLY A 69 -7.07 -7.42 6.90
N PRO A 70 -7.41 -6.83 8.07
CA PRO A 70 -8.77 -6.36 8.33
C PRO A 70 -9.24 -5.30 7.33
N GLN A 71 -8.39 -4.34 6.97
CA GLN A 71 -8.72 -3.31 6.00
C GLN A 71 -8.89 -3.92 4.59
N TYR A 72 -7.99 -4.80 4.21
CA TYR A 72 -8.06 -5.50 2.92
C TYR A 72 -9.38 -6.24 2.74
N SER A 73 -9.89 -6.87 3.79
CA SER A 73 -11.13 -7.66 3.70
C SER A 73 -12.37 -6.80 3.45
N THR A 74 -12.30 -5.50 3.68
CA THR A 74 -13.43 -4.58 3.49
C THR A 74 -13.52 -4.00 2.08
N VAL A 75 -12.49 -4.20 1.27
CA VAL A 75 -12.34 -3.55 -0.05
C VAL A 75 -12.85 -4.46 -1.15
N ASN A 76 -13.59 -3.90 -2.08
CA ASN A 76 -14.06 -4.60 -3.27
C ASN A 76 -13.51 -3.96 -4.54
N ILE A 77 -13.39 -4.75 -5.60
CA ILE A 77 -13.07 -4.21 -6.93
C ILE A 77 -14.15 -3.19 -7.30
N GLY A 78 -13.72 -2.03 -7.77
CA GLY A 78 -14.59 -0.91 -8.09
C GLY A 78 -14.62 0.18 -7.02
N ASP A 79 -14.23 -0.14 -5.79
CA ASP A 79 -14.14 0.87 -4.74
C ASP A 79 -13.04 1.89 -5.07
N THR A 80 -13.28 3.15 -4.74
CA THR A 80 -12.24 4.18 -4.77
C THR A 80 -11.68 4.34 -3.37
N VAL A 81 -10.37 4.25 -3.25
CA VAL A 81 -9.67 4.23 -1.97
C VAL A 81 -8.63 5.33 -1.89
N VAL A 82 -8.37 5.77 -0.67
CA VAL A 82 -7.22 6.62 -0.32
C VAL A 82 -6.40 5.85 0.70
N ILE A 83 -5.12 5.71 0.40
CA ILE A 83 -4.17 5.05 1.30
C ILE A 83 -3.09 6.06 1.64
N ALA A 84 -2.95 6.34 2.92
CA ALA A 84 -2.01 7.34 3.41
C ALA A 84 -0.86 6.68 4.16
N ASN A 85 0.29 7.35 4.14
CA ASN A 85 1.47 6.97 4.89
C ASN A 85 2.04 5.63 4.45
N ILE A 86 2.23 5.46 3.14
CA ILE A 86 2.83 4.25 2.55
C ILE A 86 4.25 4.53 2.06
N GLY A 87 5.07 3.49 2.05
CA GLY A 87 6.38 3.53 1.39
C GLY A 87 6.22 3.35 -0.11
N ILE A 88 7.17 3.87 -0.88
CA ILE A 88 7.23 3.67 -2.32
C ILE A 88 8.55 3.01 -2.66
N ASP A 89 8.46 1.89 -3.36
CA ASP A 89 9.62 1.19 -3.91
C ASP A 89 9.56 1.24 -5.44
N ALA A 90 10.70 1.57 -6.04
CA ALA A 90 10.85 1.52 -7.49
C ALA A 90 11.72 0.31 -7.85
N TRP A 91 11.16 -0.61 -8.61
CA TRP A 91 11.86 -1.79 -9.08
C TRP A 91 11.91 -1.78 -10.60
N ALA A 92 13.14 -1.60 -11.15
CA ALA A 92 13.32 -1.59 -12.60
C ALA A 92 12.36 -0.61 -13.30
N THR A 93 11.27 -1.11 -13.88
CA THR A 93 10.28 -0.30 -14.59
C THR A 93 8.97 -0.14 -13.80
N GLU A 94 8.90 -0.65 -12.57
CA GLU A 94 7.65 -0.71 -11.82
C GLU A 94 7.76 0.05 -10.50
N VAL A 95 6.76 0.87 -10.20
CA VAL A 95 6.62 1.57 -8.93
C VAL A 95 5.56 0.86 -8.11
N ARG A 96 5.90 0.52 -6.87
CA ARG A 96 5.00 -0.20 -5.96
C ARG A 96 4.84 0.56 -4.66
N GLY A 97 3.63 0.54 -4.10
CA GLY A 97 3.37 1.06 -2.77
C GLY A 97 3.43 -0.05 -1.73
N GLU A 98 4.07 0.22 -0.61
CA GLU A 98 4.15 -0.71 0.52
C GLU A 98 3.30 -0.21 1.67
N ILE A 99 2.26 -0.99 2.02
CA ILE A 99 1.35 -0.71 3.11
C ILE A 99 1.92 -1.31 4.38
N SER A 100 1.95 -0.53 5.45
CA SER A 100 2.37 -0.98 6.77
C SER A 100 1.24 -0.83 7.78
N ARG A 101 1.43 -1.31 9.00
CA ARG A 101 0.46 -1.13 10.07
C ARG A 101 0.21 0.33 10.44
N ASN A 102 1.13 1.23 10.07
CA ASN A 102 0.98 2.67 10.31
C ASN A 102 0.29 3.39 9.15
N SER A 103 0.00 2.71 8.07
CA SER A 103 -0.75 3.26 6.96
C SER A 103 -2.22 3.39 7.34
N THR A 104 -2.88 4.41 6.82
CA THR A 104 -4.32 4.57 6.97
C THR A 104 -5.00 4.25 5.64
N PHE A 105 -6.19 3.69 5.72
CA PHE A 105 -6.92 3.21 4.57
C PHE A 105 -8.38 3.67 4.65
N GLN A 106 -8.87 4.30 3.59
CA GLN A 106 -10.24 4.79 3.55
C GLN A 106 -10.87 4.50 2.20
N ILE A 107 -12.09 3.96 2.23
CA ILE A 107 -12.92 3.81 1.04
C ILE A 107 -13.75 5.08 0.94
N ILE A 108 -13.58 5.84 -0.16
CA ILE A 108 -14.23 7.14 -0.33
C ILE A 108 -15.40 7.09 -1.32
N ASP A 109 -15.49 6.02 -2.11
CA ASP A 109 -16.59 5.83 -3.04
C ASP A 109 -16.79 4.35 -3.34
N ARG A 110 -18.05 3.94 -3.48
CA ARG A 110 -18.43 2.58 -3.86
C ARG A 110 -19.42 2.63 -5.00
N ILE A 111 -19.20 1.76 -5.94
CA ILE A 111 -20.13 1.61 -7.09
C ILE A 111 -21.27 0.67 -6.71
#